data_5541a5087daf2265e142010e44ba040a
#
_entry.id   5541a5087daf2265e142010e44ba040a
#
_cell.length_a   1.000
_cell.length_b   1.000
_cell.length_c   1.000
_cell.angle_alpha   90.00
_cell.angle_beta   90.00
_cell.angle_gamma   90.00
#
_symmetry.space_group_name_H-M   'P 1'
#
loop_
_entity.id
_entity.type
_entity.pdbx_description
1 polymer ?
#
loop_
_entity_poly.entity_id
_entity_poly.type
_entity_poly.pdbx_seq_one_letter_code
_entity_poly.pdbx_strand_id
1 'polypeptide(L)'
;RILPASKKVYVTGSRPDIQVPFREISLTETPTGLGGEHNPPIMVYDTSGVYTDPNVQIDLNKGLPLVRQSWIEERNDTDVLETLSSEFGQARLKDIRTADIRFAHIQNPRRAKAGQNVTQMHYAKQGIITPEMEYIAIRENQRQGEGVDMRQHAGQNFGAQNLREITPEFVRQEVAAGRAIIPANINHPEIEPMIIGRNFLVKINANIGNSALGSSIDEEVAKMTWATRW
;
A
#
# COMPACT_ATOMS: atom_id res chain seq x y z
N ARG A 1 -8.50 -9.00 20.23
CA ARG A 1 -8.79 -9.74 18.99
C ARG A 1 -9.60 -8.84 18.08
N ILE A 2 -9.01 -8.41 17.01
CA ILE A 2 -9.50 -7.22 16.36
C ILE A 2 -10.65 -7.52 15.39
N LEU A 3 -10.68 -8.67 14.72
CA LEU A 3 -11.70 -9.01 13.71
C LEU A 3 -11.96 -10.53 13.72
N PRO A 4 -12.92 -11.05 14.49
CA PRO A 4 -13.09 -12.49 14.68
C PRO A 4 -13.54 -13.23 13.41
N ALA A 5 -14.24 -12.57 12.50
CA ALA A 5 -14.76 -13.16 11.26
C ALA A 5 -13.80 -12.98 10.06
N SER A 6 -12.56 -12.53 10.29
CA SER A 6 -11.61 -12.33 9.20
C SER A 6 -10.19 -12.71 9.59
N LYS A 7 -9.40 -13.07 8.60
CA LYS A 7 -7.97 -13.35 8.75
C LYS A 7 -7.16 -12.63 7.69
N LYS A 8 -5.91 -12.29 8.02
CA LYS A 8 -4.94 -11.79 7.05
C LYS A 8 -4.44 -12.96 6.21
N VAL A 9 -4.42 -12.78 4.90
CA VAL A 9 -3.82 -13.70 3.93
C VAL A 9 -2.94 -12.91 2.97
N TYR A 10 -1.97 -13.57 2.36
CA TYR A 10 -1.09 -12.95 1.39
C TYR A 10 -1.27 -13.59 0.02
N VAL A 11 -1.40 -12.75 -1.01
CA VAL A 11 -1.37 -13.19 -2.41
C VAL A 11 0.05 -12.96 -2.92
N THR A 12 0.71 -14.03 -3.33
CA THR A 12 2.07 -14.00 -3.86
C THR A 12 2.05 -13.64 -5.33
N GLY A 13 2.92 -12.72 -5.74
CA GLY A 13 3.13 -12.35 -7.13
C GLY A 13 4.00 -13.36 -7.89
N SER A 14 4.59 -12.92 -9.00
CA SER A 14 5.53 -13.73 -9.80
C SER A 14 6.81 -14.07 -9.04
N ARG A 15 7.12 -13.31 -8.00
CA ARG A 15 8.28 -13.45 -7.12
C ARG A 15 7.84 -13.67 -5.68
N PRO A 16 8.59 -14.45 -4.89
CA PRO A 16 8.24 -14.72 -3.48
C PRO A 16 8.24 -13.48 -2.58
N ASP A 17 8.99 -12.43 -2.92
CA ASP A 17 9.08 -11.17 -2.19
C ASP A 17 7.99 -10.16 -2.57
N ILE A 18 7.13 -10.47 -3.54
CA ILE A 18 5.91 -9.72 -3.83
C ILE A 18 4.75 -10.38 -3.08
N GLN A 19 4.45 -9.87 -1.89
CA GLN A 19 3.41 -10.38 -0.99
C GLN A 19 2.37 -9.29 -0.74
N VAL A 20 1.18 -9.45 -1.32
CA VAL A 20 0.10 -8.47 -1.21
C VAL A 20 -0.87 -8.89 -0.13
N PRO A 21 -1.04 -8.11 0.96
CA PRO A 21 -1.91 -8.49 2.06
C PRO A 21 -3.39 -8.27 1.72
N PHE A 22 -4.19 -9.29 2.00
CA PHE A 22 -5.64 -9.24 1.92
C PHE A 22 -6.27 -9.63 3.25
N ARG A 23 -7.49 -9.18 3.45
CA ARG A 23 -8.38 -9.61 4.51
C ARG A 23 -9.42 -10.54 3.90
N GLU A 24 -9.34 -11.83 4.25
CA GLU A 24 -10.37 -12.80 3.93
C GLU A 24 -11.46 -12.71 4.99
N ILE A 25 -12.66 -12.31 4.59
CA ILE A 25 -13.81 -12.09 5.48
C ILE A 25 -14.79 -13.24 5.29
N SER A 26 -14.99 -14.03 6.34
CA SER A 26 -15.97 -15.11 6.32
C SER A 26 -17.39 -14.55 6.40
N LEU A 27 -18.26 -15.01 5.53
CA LEU A 27 -19.68 -14.68 5.53
C LEU A 27 -20.49 -15.76 6.26
N THR A 28 -21.62 -15.37 6.81
CA THR A 28 -22.60 -16.32 7.36
C THR A 28 -23.35 -17.02 6.23
N GLU A 29 -23.69 -18.30 6.47
CA GLU A 29 -24.54 -19.07 5.56
C GLU A 29 -25.90 -18.40 5.38
N THR A 30 -26.47 -18.47 4.18
CA THR A 30 -27.85 -18.03 3.94
C THR A 30 -28.79 -18.99 4.67
N PRO A 31 -29.70 -18.51 5.54
CA PRO A 31 -30.66 -19.36 6.24
C PRO A 31 -31.48 -20.22 5.28
N THR A 32 -31.77 -21.46 5.66
CA THR A 32 -32.55 -22.41 4.83
C THR A 32 -33.90 -21.88 4.41
N GLY A 33 -34.55 -21.06 5.24
CA GLY A 33 -35.81 -20.36 4.91
C GLY A 33 -35.66 -19.30 3.80
N LEU A 34 -34.42 -18.92 3.42
CA LEU A 34 -34.11 -17.96 2.36
C LEU A 34 -33.30 -18.58 1.20
N GLY A 35 -33.27 -19.92 1.11
CA GLY A 35 -32.60 -20.61 0.00
C GLY A 35 -31.44 -21.51 0.42
N GLY A 36 -30.84 -21.33 1.60
CA GLY A 36 -29.83 -22.23 2.16
C GLY A 36 -28.50 -22.29 1.39
N GLU A 37 -28.03 -21.14 0.85
CA GLU A 37 -26.80 -21.08 0.05
C GLU A 37 -25.56 -20.87 0.92
N HIS A 38 -24.44 -21.50 0.50
CA HIS A 38 -23.13 -21.22 1.05
C HIS A 38 -22.60 -19.89 0.48
N ASN A 39 -22.17 -18.98 1.35
CA ASN A 39 -21.59 -17.70 0.97
C ASN A 39 -20.05 -17.80 0.99
N PRO A 40 -19.36 -17.71 -0.15
CA PRO A 40 -17.91 -17.70 -0.18
C PRO A 40 -17.34 -16.47 0.55
N PRO A 41 -16.11 -16.54 1.09
CA PRO A 41 -15.50 -15.41 1.76
C PRO A 41 -15.23 -14.25 0.79
N ILE A 42 -15.26 -13.03 1.31
CA ILE A 42 -14.91 -11.83 0.55
C ILE A 42 -13.45 -11.49 0.80
N MET A 43 -12.72 -11.20 -0.27
CA MET A 43 -11.35 -10.72 -0.21
C MET A 43 -11.30 -9.22 -0.42
N VAL A 44 -10.68 -8.49 0.52
CA VAL A 44 -10.41 -7.06 0.39
C VAL A 44 -8.95 -6.77 0.72
N TYR A 45 -8.38 -5.73 0.12
CA TYR A 45 -7.02 -5.32 0.45
C TYR A 45 -6.93 -4.95 1.93
N ASP A 46 -5.92 -5.50 2.63
CA ASP A 46 -5.74 -5.25 4.06
C ASP A 46 -4.89 -4.01 4.31
N THR A 47 -5.54 -2.88 4.58
CA THR A 47 -4.88 -1.61 4.87
C THR A 47 -4.22 -1.53 6.25
N SER A 48 -4.39 -2.54 7.10
CA SER A 48 -3.85 -2.53 8.46
C SER A 48 -2.34 -2.75 8.55
N GLY A 49 -1.67 -3.00 7.42
CA GLY A 49 -0.23 -3.26 7.38
C GLY A 49 0.15 -4.44 8.28
N VAL A 50 1.22 -4.31 9.02
CA VAL A 50 1.70 -5.35 9.94
C VAL A 50 0.95 -5.41 11.27
N TYR A 51 0.12 -4.42 11.57
CA TYR A 51 -0.51 -4.29 12.90
C TYR A 51 -1.53 -5.40 13.21
N THR A 52 -2.01 -6.10 12.22
CA THR A 52 -2.93 -7.24 12.38
C THR A 52 -2.34 -8.57 11.92
N ASP A 53 -1.04 -8.60 11.60
CA ASP A 53 -0.35 -9.83 11.24
C ASP A 53 0.07 -10.59 12.52
N PRO A 54 -0.45 -11.82 12.76
CA PRO A 54 -0.13 -12.59 13.95
C PRO A 54 1.34 -13.08 13.98
N ASN A 55 2.02 -13.06 12.83
CA ASN A 55 3.41 -13.52 12.71
C ASN A 55 4.43 -12.38 12.87
N VAL A 56 3.98 -11.13 12.98
CA VAL A 56 4.84 -9.97 13.13
C VAL A 56 4.78 -9.42 14.55
N GLN A 57 5.92 -9.34 15.19
CA GLN A 57 6.08 -8.60 16.44
C GLN A 57 6.50 -7.17 16.14
N ILE A 58 5.65 -6.22 16.51
CA ILE A 58 5.92 -4.79 16.31
C ILE A 58 6.95 -4.34 17.35
N ASP A 59 8.02 -3.73 16.86
CA ASP A 59 9.05 -3.08 17.65
C ASP A 59 9.28 -1.67 17.10
N LEU A 60 8.90 -0.66 17.88
CA LEU A 60 9.02 0.74 17.50
C LEU A 60 10.47 1.17 17.22
N ASN A 61 11.45 0.49 17.84
CA ASN A 61 12.87 0.77 17.63
C ASN A 61 13.42 0.16 16.34
N LYS A 62 12.72 -0.79 15.74
CA LYS A 62 13.08 -1.41 14.47
C LYS A 62 12.32 -0.83 13.27
N GLY A 63 11.21 -0.14 13.54
CA GLY A 63 10.34 0.44 12.50
C GLY A 63 9.52 -0.62 11.75
N LEU A 64 8.96 -0.21 10.62
CA LEU A 64 8.16 -1.08 9.76
C LEU A 64 9.04 -1.94 8.84
N PRO A 65 8.57 -3.12 8.40
CA PRO A 65 9.25 -3.92 7.40
C PRO A 65 9.50 -3.14 6.10
N LEU A 66 10.70 -3.27 5.56
CA LEU A 66 11.13 -2.54 4.37
C LEU A 66 10.73 -3.30 3.10
N VAL A 67 9.44 -3.36 2.80
CA VAL A 67 8.81 -4.19 1.75
C VAL A 67 9.47 -4.01 0.39
N ARG A 68 9.88 -2.78 0.04
CA ARG A 68 10.40 -2.43 -1.28
C ARG A 68 11.92 -2.30 -1.34
N GLN A 69 12.63 -2.60 -0.25
CA GLN A 69 14.09 -2.37 -0.21
C GLN A 69 14.83 -3.21 -1.25
N SER A 70 14.56 -4.51 -1.33
CA SER A 70 15.17 -5.41 -2.32
C SER A 70 14.93 -4.92 -3.76
N TRP A 71 13.70 -4.49 -4.04
CA TRP A 71 13.33 -4.00 -5.37
C TRP A 71 14.07 -2.73 -5.78
N ILE A 72 14.30 -1.82 -4.82
CA ILE A 72 15.06 -0.59 -5.04
C ILE A 72 16.54 -0.91 -5.25
N GLU A 73 17.10 -1.84 -4.48
CA GLU A 73 18.50 -2.23 -4.55
C GLU A 73 18.83 -2.99 -5.84
N GLU A 74 17.96 -3.90 -6.28
CA GLU A 74 18.13 -4.66 -7.52
C GLU A 74 18.24 -3.77 -8.77
N ARG A 75 17.54 -2.64 -8.80
CA ARG A 75 17.61 -1.69 -9.91
C ARG A 75 18.99 -1.06 -10.06
N ASN A 76 19.79 -1.06 -8.99
CA ASN A 76 21.17 -0.56 -8.97
C ASN A 76 21.37 0.86 -9.56
N ASP A 77 20.36 1.69 -9.45
CA ASP A 77 20.28 3.05 -9.97
C ASP A 77 20.33 4.13 -8.88
N THR A 78 20.55 3.72 -7.62
CA THR A 78 20.67 4.59 -6.45
C THR A 78 21.95 4.37 -5.69
N ASP A 79 22.43 5.43 -5.03
CA ASP A 79 23.51 5.39 -4.04
C ASP A 79 22.95 5.79 -2.66
N VAL A 80 23.44 5.13 -1.61
CA VAL A 80 23.18 5.53 -0.23
C VAL A 80 24.13 6.66 0.13
N LEU A 81 23.60 7.76 0.68
CA LEU A 81 24.42 8.90 1.10
C LEU A 81 25.13 8.59 2.41
N GLU A 82 26.29 9.19 2.63
CA GLU A 82 27.05 9.01 3.88
C GLU A 82 26.36 9.64 5.09
N THR A 83 25.52 10.65 4.87
CA THR A 83 24.81 11.38 5.92
C THR A 83 23.49 11.96 5.40
N LEU A 84 22.70 12.56 6.29
CA LEU A 84 21.49 13.30 5.92
C LEU A 84 21.85 14.47 5.00
N SER A 85 21.07 14.67 3.95
CA SER A 85 21.35 15.68 2.91
C SER A 85 20.79 17.05 3.21
N SER A 86 19.79 17.18 4.09
CA SER A 86 19.18 18.45 4.44
C SER A 86 19.92 19.16 5.58
N GLU A 87 19.99 20.48 5.53
CA GLU A 87 20.57 21.29 6.63
C GLU A 87 19.86 21.03 7.95
N PHE A 88 18.53 20.92 7.93
CA PHE A 88 17.74 20.58 9.10
C PHE A 88 18.13 19.20 9.68
N GLY A 89 18.26 18.19 8.83
CA GLY A 89 18.70 16.85 9.26
C GLY A 89 20.08 16.87 9.88
N GLN A 90 21.03 17.56 9.28
CA GLN A 90 22.39 17.72 9.81
C GLN A 90 22.41 18.48 11.14
N ALA A 91 21.63 19.55 11.25
CA ALA A 91 21.49 20.31 12.51
C ALA A 91 20.94 19.41 13.62
N ARG A 92 19.91 18.59 13.32
CA ARG A 92 19.35 17.63 14.29
C ARG A 92 20.36 16.57 14.72
N LEU A 93 21.22 16.10 13.83
CA LEU A 93 22.28 15.15 14.19
C LEU A 93 23.28 15.73 15.22
N LYS A 94 23.49 17.03 15.20
CA LYS A 94 24.40 17.73 16.12
C LYS A 94 23.72 18.14 17.44
N ASP A 95 22.39 18.23 17.46
CA ASP A 95 21.63 18.67 18.64
C ASP A 95 21.45 17.53 19.64
N ILE A 96 22.16 17.57 20.75
CA ILE A 96 22.10 16.56 21.82
C ILE A 96 20.69 16.38 22.38
N ARG A 97 19.84 17.39 22.34
CA ARG A 97 18.46 17.34 22.85
C ARG A 97 17.57 16.41 22.03
N THR A 98 17.99 16.06 20.82
CA THR A 98 17.27 15.14 19.94
C THR A 98 17.84 13.72 19.97
N ALA A 99 18.80 13.43 20.83
CA ALA A 99 19.48 12.12 20.88
C ALA A 99 18.50 10.98 21.12
N ASP A 100 17.57 11.18 22.07
CA ASP A 100 16.62 10.13 22.50
C ASP A 100 15.53 9.82 21.45
N ILE A 101 15.36 10.68 20.45
CA ILE A 101 14.40 10.49 19.35
C ILE A 101 15.07 10.10 18.02
N ARG A 102 16.33 9.68 18.08
CA ARG A 102 17.07 9.14 16.94
C ARG A 102 17.02 7.62 16.99
N PHE A 103 16.29 7.05 16.06
CA PHE A 103 16.15 5.60 16.00
C PHE A 103 17.22 5.00 15.09
N ALA A 104 17.89 3.96 15.58
CA ALA A 104 18.99 3.29 14.87
C ALA A 104 18.57 2.61 13.55
N HIS A 105 17.28 2.30 13.39
CA HIS A 105 16.76 1.69 12.16
C HIS A 105 16.63 2.67 10.99
N ILE A 106 16.67 3.99 11.24
CA ILE A 106 16.58 5.00 10.19
C ILE A 106 17.88 4.99 9.38
N GLN A 107 17.76 4.55 8.14
CA GLN A 107 18.87 4.49 7.20
C GLN A 107 19.20 5.87 6.63
N ASN A 108 20.43 6.03 6.17
CA ASN A 108 20.83 7.19 5.40
C ASN A 108 20.02 7.26 4.09
N PRO A 109 19.67 8.46 3.63
CA PRO A 109 18.85 8.61 2.43
C PRO A 109 19.57 8.10 1.18
N ARG A 110 18.78 7.59 0.25
CA ARG A 110 19.23 7.22 -1.09
C ARG A 110 19.02 8.39 -2.06
N ARG A 111 19.87 8.45 -3.06
CA ARG A 111 19.75 9.37 -4.19
C ARG A 111 20.00 8.62 -5.50
N ALA A 112 19.34 9.05 -6.57
CA ALA A 112 19.63 8.55 -7.89
C ALA A 112 21.12 8.76 -8.24
N LYS A 113 21.74 7.75 -8.85
CA LYS A 113 23.09 7.88 -9.41
C LYS A 113 23.13 8.97 -10.47
N ALA A 114 24.32 9.53 -10.73
CA ALA A 114 24.47 10.56 -11.75
C ALA A 114 23.94 10.08 -13.11
N GLY A 115 23.07 10.88 -13.72
CA GLY A 115 22.43 10.55 -15.01
C GLY A 115 21.27 9.54 -14.93
N GLN A 116 20.95 8.99 -13.76
CA GLN A 116 19.83 8.06 -13.58
C GLN A 116 18.55 8.78 -13.14
N ASN A 117 17.40 8.17 -13.45
CA ASN A 117 16.08 8.61 -12.99
C ASN A 117 15.34 7.42 -12.37
N VAL A 118 14.88 7.59 -11.12
CA VAL A 118 14.31 6.55 -10.28
C VAL A 118 12.80 6.66 -10.12
N THR A 119 12.13 7.43 -10.99
CA THR A 119 10.68 7.58 -10.94
C THR A 119 9.98 6.40 -11.61
N GLN A 120 8.84 6.00 -11.07
CA GLN A 120 8.03 4.93 -11.67
C GLN A 120 7.60 5.29 -13.11
N MET A 121 7.36 6.57 -13.39
CA MET A 121 7.09 7.03 -14.76
C MET A 121 8.27 6.80 -15.70
N HIS A 122 9.49 7.00 -15.22
CA HIS A 122 10.69 6.74 -16.04
C HIS A 122 10.76 5.27 -16.44
N TYR A 123 10.65 4.35 -15.48
CA TYR A 123 10.64 2.92 -15.78
C TYR A 123 9.50 2.53 -16.72
N ALA A 124 8.30 3.05 -16.46
CA ALA A 124 7.14 2.79 -17.30
C ALA A 124 7.35 3.22 -18.76
N LYS A 125 7.95 4.39 -19.00
CA LYS A 125 8.31 4.90 -20.34
C LYS A 125 9.40 4.08 -21.02
N GLN A 126 10.27 3.44 -20.24
CA GLN A 126 11.29 2.52 -20.75
C GLN A 126 10.73 1.10 -21.06
N GLY A 127 9.43 0.89 -20.86
CA GLY A 127 8.82 -0.43 -21.03
C GLY A 127 9.05 -1.40 -19.87
N ILE A 128 9.61 -0.92 -18.75
CA ILE A 128 9.94 -1.74 -17.59
C ILE A 128 8.72 -1.87 -16.68
N ILE A 129 8.32 -3.11 -16.41
CA ILE A 129 7.35 -3.44 -15.36
C ILE A 129 8.13 -3.62 -14.06
N THR A 130 7.87 -2.74 -13.10
CA THR A 130 8.52 -2.83 -11.78
C THR A 130 7.73 -3.76 -10.83
N PRO A 131 8.36 -4.31 -9.78
CA PRO A 131 7.65 -5.06 -8.75
C PRO A 131 6.50 -4.27 -8.11
N GLU A 132 6.65 -2.95 -8.00
CA GLU A 132 5.58 -2.05 -7.54
C GLU A 132 4.35 -2.10 -8.45
N MET A 133 4.53 -2.19 -9.77
CA MET A 133 3.41 -2.27 -10.73
C MET A 133 2.70 -3.62 -10.66
N GLU A 134 3.43 -4.70 -10.43
CA GLU A 134 2.84 -6.01 -10.21
C GLU A 134 2.07 -6.08 -8.88
N TYR A 135 2.67 -5.57 -7.80
CA TYR A 135 1.98 -5.47 -6.50
C TYR A 135 0.65 -4.72 -6.63
N ILE A 136 0.65 -3.60 -7.36
CA ILE A 136 -0.54 -2.80 -7.62
C ILE A 136 -1.58 -3.60 -8.42
N ALA A 137 -1.18 -4.31 -9.46
CA ALA A 137 -2.11 -5.12 -10.25
C ALA A 137 -2.83 -6.15 -9.38
N ILE A 138 -2.11 -6.86 -8.53
CA ILE A 138 -2.70 -7.80 -7.57
C ILE A 138 -3.66 -7.09 -6.60
N ARG A 139 -3.25 -5.94 -6.07
CA ARG A 139 -4.06 -5.14 -5.15
C ARG A 139 -5.37 -4.66 -5.78
N GLU A 140 -5.33 -4.19 -7.03
CA GLU A 140 -6.50 -3.65 -7.73
C GLU A 140 -7.52 -4.75 -8.12
N ASN A 141 -7.07 -6.00 -8.27
CA ASN A 141 -7.91 -7.15 -8.60
C ASN A 141 -8.60 -7.79 -7.37
N GLN A 142 -8.61 -7.13 -6.21
CA GLN A 142 -9.12 -7.67 -4.94
C GLN A 142 -10.56 -8.22 -4.99
N ARG A 143 -11.35 -7.84 -6.00
CA ARG A 143 -12.74 -8.30 -6.17
C ARG A 143 -12.89 -9.52 -7.06
N GLN A 144 -11.80 -10.04 -7.60
CA GLN A 144 -11.81 -11.21 -8.48
C GLN A 144 -11.61 -12.51 -7.69
N GLY A 145 -12.33 -12.68 -6.57
CA GLY A 145 -12.47 -14.00 -5.93
C GLY A 145 -13.37 -14.91 -6.76
N GLU A 146 -13.06 -16.20 -6.78
CA GLU A 146 -13.97 -17.22 -7.32
C GLU A 146 -15.36 -17.05 -6.66
N GLY A 147 -16.39 -16.80 -7.47
CA GLY A 147 -17.78 -16.67 -7.02
C GLY A 147 -18.37 -15.27 -7.02
N VAL A 148 -17.60 -14.21 -7.24
CA VAL A 148 -18.19 -12.88 -7.51
C VAL A 148 -18.63 -12.82 -8.97
N ASP A 149 -19.91 -13.13 -9.23
CA ASP A 149 -20.47 -12.98 -10.57
C ASP A 149 -20.61 -11.49 -10.87
N MET A 150 -19.60 -10.94 -11.54
CA MET A 150 -19.60 -9.57 -12.05
C MET A 150 -20.76 -9.30 -13.01
N ARG A 151 -21.47 -10.35 -13.48
CA ARG A 151 -22.65 -10.23 -14.35
C ARG A 151 -23.89 -9.77 -13.59
N GLN A 152 -23.95 -9.88 -12.28
CA GLN A 152 -25.09 -9.38 -11.48
C GLN A 152 -25.31 -7.86 -11.65
N HIS A 153 -24.29 -7.15 -12.13
CA HIS A 153 -24.34 -5.74 -12.39
C HIS A 153 -24.08 -5.38 -13.87
N ALA A 154 -24.21 -6.35 -14.79
CA ALA A 154 -24.09 -6.12 -16.22
C ALA A 154 -25.09 -5.05 -16.66
N GLY A 155 -24.59 -3.96 -17.23
CA GLY A 155 -25.40 -2.80 -17.65
C GLY A 155 -25.50 -1.66 -16.67
N GLN A 156 -24.98 -1.80 -15.42
CA GLN A 156 -24.86 -0.70 -14.48
C GLN A 156 -23.46 -0.12 -14.51
N ASN A 157 -23.35 1.14 -14.91
CA ASN A 157 -22.08 1.86 -14.89
C ASN A 157 -21.91 2.59 -13.55
N PHE A 158 -21.13 2.00 -12.63
CA PHE A 158 -20.80 2.61 -11.34
C PHE A 158 -19.62 3.60 -11.41
N GLY A 159 -19.43 4.25 -12.55
CA GLY A 159 -18.44 5.31 -12.74
C GLY A 159 -17.07 4.85 -13.23
N ALA A 160 -16.62 3.64 -12.94
CA ALA A 160 -15.41 3.06 -13.52
C ALA A 160 -15.80 1.95 -14.51
N GLN A 161 -15.33 2.05 -15.75
CA GLN A 161 -15.55 1.00 -16.77
C GLN A 161 -14.68 -0.25 -16.54
N ASN A 162 -14.10 -0.41 -15.36
CA ASN A 162 -13.12 -1.45 -15.07
C ASN A 162 -13.79 -2.75 -14.63
N LEU A 163 -14.42 -3.41 -15.59
CA LEU A 163 -14.74 -4.83 -15.52
C LEU A 163 -13.57 -5.71 -16.03
N ARG A 164 -12.41 -5.11 -16.29
CA ARG A 164 -11.26 -5.81 -16.85
C ARG A 164 -10.25 -6.09 -15.72
N GLU A 165 -9.63 -7.25 -15.84
CA GLU A 165 -8.45 -7.56 -15.05
C GLU A 165 -7.37 -6.48 -15.21
N ILE A 166 -6.89 -5.96 -14.12
CA ILE A 166 -5.77 -5.03 -14.07
C ILE A 166 -4.47 -5.84 -14.14
N THR A 167 -3.80 -5.77 -15.28
CA THR A 167 -2.49 -6.44 -15.45
C THR A 167 -1.33 -5.50 -15.09
N PRO A 168 -0.15 -6.02 -14.74
CA PRO A 168 1.04 -5.19 -14.53
C PRO A 168 1.38 -4.31 -15.74
N GLU A 169 1.16 -4.82 -16.95
CA GLU A 169 1.36 -4.07 -18.18
C GLU A 169 0.34 -2.93 -18.34
N PHE A 170 -0.91 -3.14 -17.94
CA PHE A 170 -1.91 -2.07 -17.93
C PHE A 170 -1.51 -0.95 -16.96
N VAL A 171 -1.05 -1.31 -15.75
CA VAL A 171 -0.51 -0.35 -14.77
C VAL A 171 0.64 0.46 -15.39
N ARG A 172 1.60 -0.24 -16.02
CA ARG A 172 2.74 0.40 -16.70
C ARG A 172 2.27 1.40 -17.78
N GLN A 173 1.33 1.02 -18.62
CA GLN A 173 0.81 1.85 -19.72
C GLN A 173 0.11 3.11 -19.18
N GLU A 174 -0.71 3.00 -18.14
CA GLU A 174 -1.39 4.14 -17.52
C GLU A 174 -0.39 5.14 -16.89
N VAL A 175 0.65 4.63 -16.23
CA VAL A 175 1.73 5.46 -15.67
C VAL A 175 2.56 6.09 -16.78
N ALA A 176 2.96 5.35 -17.81
CA ALA A 176 3.74 5.86 -18.95
C ALA A 176 3.01 6.99 -19.70
N ALA A 177 1.68 6.86 -19.82
CA ALA A 177 0.82 7.85 -20.47
C ALA A 177 0.49 9.06 -19.57
N GLY A 178 0.91 9.06 -18.32
CA GLY A 178 0.64 10.14 -17.35
C GLY A 178 -0.82 10.19 -16.87
N ARG A 179 -1.59 9.10 -17.03
CA ARG A 179 -2.98 9.00 -16.55
C ARG A 179 -3.08 8.45 -15.14
N ALA A 180 -1.97 7.93 -14.61
CA ALA A 180 -1.87 7.45 -13.23
C ALA A 180 -0.49 7.74 -12.64
N ILE A 181 -0.41 7.80 -11.32
CA ILE A 181 0.83 7.97 -10.57
C ILE A 181 0.96 6.88 -9.50
N ILE A 182 2.20 6.47 -9.26
CA ILE A 182 2.56 5.56 -8.16
C ILE A 182 3.40 6.37 -7.16
N PRO A 183 2.85 6.75 -5.99
CA PRO A 183 3.60 7.46 -4.95
C PRO A 183 4.54 6.49 -4.23
N ALA A 184 5.73 6.32 -4.76
CA ALA A 184 6.72 5.34 -4.30
C ALA A 184 8.10 6.00 -4.12
N ASN A 185 8.32 6.68 -2.99
CA ASN A 185 9.60 7.29 -2.66
C ASN A 185 10.64 6.21 -2.34
N ILE A 186 11.85 6.33 -2.93
CA ILE A 186 12.98 5.42 -2.66
C ILE A 186 13.49 5.50 -1.22
N ASN A 187 13.21 6.59 -0.50
CA ASN A 187 13.59 6.78 0.89
C ASN A 187 12.51 6.32 1.89
N HIS A 188 11.42 5.74 1.38
CA HIS A 188 10.36 5.13 2.16
C HIS A 188 10.07 3.71 1.66
N PRO A 189 11.03 2.78 1.78
CA PRO A 189 10.88 1.40 1.30
C PRO A 189 9.81 0.60 2.05
N GLU A 190 9.36 1.06 3.21
CA GLU A 190 8.28 0.48 4.02
C GLU A 190 6.88 0.71 3.43
N ILE A 191 6.72 1.63 2.49
CA ILE A 191 5.42 1.95 1.90
C ILE A 191 4.96 0.83 0.98
N GLU A 192 3.78 0.29 1.24
CA GLU A 192 3.08 -0.63 0.35
C GLU A 192 2.64 0.10 -0.93
N PRO A 193 2.94 -0.42 -2.13
CA PRO A 193 2.61 0.24 -3.38
C PRO A 193 1.11 0.47 -3.56
N MET A 194 0.77 1.65 -4.07
CA MET A 194 -0.58 2.00 -4.51
C MET A 194 -0.52 2.84 -5.77
N ILE A 195 -1.65 2.98 -6.44
CA ILE A 195 -1.78 3.80 -7.63
C ILE A 195 -2.93 4.80 -7.46
N ILE A 196 -2.78 5.96 -8.07
CA ILE A 196 -3.82 6.98 -8.13
C ILE A 196 -4.07 7.28 -9.61
N GLY A 197 -5.26 7.01 -10.09
CA GLY A 197 -5.63 7.21 -11.48
C GLY A 197 -7.11 6.89 -11.73
N ARG A 198 -7.64 7.41 -12.82
CA ARG A 198 -9.07 7.28 -13.15
C ARG A 198 -9.53 5.82 -13.32
N ASN A 199 -8.62 4.96 -13.77
CA ASN A 199 -8.91 3.56 -14.08
C ASN A 199 -8.62 2.60 -12.93
N PHE A 200 -8.43 3.11 -11.71
CA PHE A 200 -8.08 2.35 -10.52
C PHE A 200 -9.03 2.67 -9.37
N LEU A 201 -8.94 1.89 -8.30
CA LEU A 201 -9.74 2.13 -7.09
C LEU A 201 -9.49 3.53 -6.53
N VAL A 202 -10.55 4.13 -6.02
CA VAL A 202 -10.50 5.51 -5.50
C VAL A 202 -9.62 5.57 -4.26
N LYS A 203 -8.63 6.46 -4.29
CA LYS A 203 -7.87 6.81 -3.09
C LYS A 203 -8.75 7.64 -2.16
N ILE A 204 -8.94 7.14 -0.95
CA ILE A 204 -9.58 7.90 0.12
C ILE A 204 -8.51 8.72 0.84
N ASN A 205 -8.83 9.95 1.14
CA ASN A 205 -7.98 10.85 1.92
C ASN A 205 -8.73 11.25 3.19
N ALA A 206 -8.21 10.86 4.35
CA ALA A 206 -8.78 11.22 5.64
C ALA A 206 -7.97 12.37 6.25
N ASN A 207 -8.66 13.43 6.69
CA ASN A 207 -8.05 14.52 7.42
C ASN A 207 -8.13 14.21 8.93
N ILE A 208 -6.98 13.92 9.53
CA ILE A 208 -6.84 13.56 10.94
C ILE A 208 -5.71 14.40 11.51
N GLY A 209 -5.89 14.91 12.72
CA GLY A 209 -4.94 15.76 13.41
C GLY A 209 -5.61 17.04 13.89
N ASN A 210 -4.84 18.08 14.11
CA ASN A 210 -5.35 19.31 14.66
C ASN A 210 -6.31 20.05 13.71
N SER A 211 -7.59 20.10 14.08
CA SER A 211 -8.58 20.93 13.39
C SER A 211 -8.52 22.36 13.92
N ALA A 212 -8.49 23.33 13.01
CA ALA A 212 -8.55 24.76 13.35
C ALA A 212 -9.86 25.16 14.07
N LEU A 213 -10.89 24.32 14.02
CA LEU A 213 -12.19 24.51 14.65
C LEU A 213 -12.32 23.79 15.99
N GLY A 214 -11.24 23.20 16.49
CA GLY A 214 -11.19 22.58 17.80
C GLY A 214 -11.79 21.18 17.86
N SER A 215 -10.95 20.19 17.69
CA SER A 215 -11.22 18.83 18.18
C SER A 215 -10.22 18.50 19.29
N SER A 216 -10.65 17.66 20.22
CA SER A 216 -9.78 17.12 21.27
C SER A 216 -8.83 16.06 20.67
N ILE A 217 -7.77 15.76 21.40
CA ILE A 217 -6.85 14.66 21.03
C ILE A 217 -7.63 13.33 20.95
N ASP A 218 -8.55 13.10 21.88
CA ASP A 218 -9.35 11.87 21.91
C ASP A 218 -10.25 11.72 20.68
N GLU A 219 -10.85 12.83 20.21
CA GLU A 219 -11.64 12.83 18.96
C GLU A 219 -10.78 12.54 17.73
N GLU A 220 -9.58 13.09 17.65
CA GLU A 220 -8.66 12.82 16.55
C GLU A 220 -8.14 11.37 16.57
N VAL A 221 -7.89 10.80 17.75
CA VAL A 221 -7.56 9.38 17.92
C VAL A 221 -8.74 8.49 17.52
N ALA A 222 -9.98 8.88 17.86
CA ALA A 222 -11.16 8.17 17.43
C ALA A 222 -11.31 8.19 15.90
N LYS A 223 -11.12 9.33 15.24
CA LYS A 223 -11.11 9.45 13.78
C LYS A 223 -10.04 8.54 13.13
N MET A 224 -8.83 8.53 13.67
CA MET A 224 -7.76 7.65 13.18
C MET A 224 -8.16 6.18 13.32
N THR A 225 -8.73 5.79 14.45
CA THR A 225 -9.20 4.42 14.69
C THR A 225 -10.25 3.99 13.67
N TRP A 226 -11.23 4.86 13.40
CA TRP A 226 -12.25 4.59 12.39
C TRP A 226 -11.69 4.53 10.97
N ALA A 227 -10.80 5.47 10.60
CA ALA A 227 -10.15 5.46 9.30
C ALA A 227 -9.30 4.20 9.06
N THR A 228 -8.74 3.62 10.13
CA THR A 228 -7.97 2.37 10.06
C THR A 228 -8.87 1.14 9.91
N ARG A 229 -10.12 1.20 10.39
CA ARG A 229 -11.08 0.10 10.35
C ARG A 229 -11.86 -0.01 9.03
N TRP A 230 -12.03 1.10 8.34
CA TRP A 230 -12.84 1.24 7.10
C TRP A 230 -11.98 1.64 5.89
#